data_cc0630d31e606670526a6ad79506cb29
#
_entry.id   cc0630d31e606670526a6ad79506cb29
#
_cell.length_a   1.000
_cell.length_b   1.000
_cell.length_c   1.000
_cell.angle_alpha   90.00
_cell.angle_beta   90.00
_cell.angle_gamma   90.00
#
_symmetry.space_group_name_H-M   'P 1'
#
loop_
_entity.id
_entity.type
_entity.pdbx_description
1 polymer ?
#
loop_
_entity_poly.entity_id
_entity_poly.type
_entity_poly.pdbx_seq_one_letter_code
_entity_poly.pdbx_strand_id
1 'polypeptide(L)'
;MLHKRKASIILVLVATIAVSQCAKLGESEHNDEATHELMTKANSGKQGLIEQGKQIFRFDAFGDEGFWSGLLHIDKAILGTANGGFGAGVSPATALAVGLKVDVEALTPEVIAGITSGAIRLDDPASTVALLRLNAVVGVKGNFDQSGALQSIGITCASCHSTVDNSFAEGIGKRLDGWPNRDLNVGAIISLTDNAQPIADMLHVSEATLRDVLSLWGPGKFPAILFMDGKAFRPDGQIAANLIPAAFGLKGIDLTTYTGWGDISYWNAFVANLEMHGKGNFSDPRLNDPVKYPIAVENHFYNVTNDPDL
;
A
#
# COMPACT_ATOMS: atom_id res chain seq x y z
N MET A 1 -16.64 46.94 15.69
CA MET A 1 -15.32 46.44 15.30
C MET A 1 -14.68 45.47 16.31
N LEU A 2 -15.16 45.36 17.54
CA LEU A 2 -14.56 44.48 18.56
C LEU A 2 -14.96 43.00 18.47
N HIS A 3 -16.10 42.65 17.85
CA HIS A 3 -16.58 41.25 17.77
C HIS A 3 -15.85 40.40 16.71
N LYS A 4 -15.31 40.99 15.63
CA LYS A 4 -14.56 40.23 14.60
C LYS A 4 -13.16 39.83 15.03
N ARG A 5 -12.54 40.55 15.99
CA ARG A 5 -11.21 40.19 16.49
C ARG A 5 -11.21 39.03 17.49
N LYS A 6 -12.32 38.83 18.23
CA LYS A 6 -12.42 37.72 19.19
C LYS A 6 -12.64 36.36 18.53
N ALA A 7 -13.37 36.31 17.40
CA ALA A 7 -13.57 35.08 16.63
C ALA A 7 -12.29 34.58 15.97
N SER A 8 -11.43 35.48 15.46
CA SER A 8 -10.16 35.12 14.85
C SER A 8 -9.15 34.58 15.86
N ILE A 9 -9.14 35.10 17.09
CA ILE A 9 -8.20 34.63 18.14
C ILE A 9 -8.60 33.24 18.65
N ILE A 10 -9.89 32.94 18.73
CA ILE A 10 -10.39 31.61 19.14
C ILE A 10 -10.09 30.57 18.05
N LEU A 11 -10.22 30.93 16.76
CA LEU A 11 -9.90 30.03 15.64
C LEU A 11 -8.42 29.69 15.56
N VAL A 12 -7.55 30.67 15.82
CA VAL A 12 -6.08 30.43 15.87
C VAL A 12 -5.69 29.57 17.07
N LEU A 13 -6.36 29.76 18.23
CA LEU A 13 -6.08 28.94 19.43
C LEU A 13 -6.53 27.47 19.27
N VAL A 14 -7.66 27.23 18.61
CA VAL A 14 -8.14 25.87 18.35
C VAL A 14 -7.26 25.18 17.29
N ALA A 15 -6.81 25.89 16.28
CA ALA A 15 -5.88 25.34 15.28
C ALA A 15 -4.50 25.01 15.88
N THR A 16 -3.98 25.86 16.80
CA THR A 16 -2.70 25.59 17.48
C THR A 16 -2.81 24.45 18.49
N ILE A 17 -3.94 24.25 19.15
CA ILE A 17 -4.14 23.12 20.07
C ILE A 17 -4.25 21.80 19.27
N ALA A 18 -4.94 21.78 18.13
CA ALA A 18 -5.04 20.61 17.27
C ALA A 18 -3.67 20.21 16.69
N VAL A 19 -2.86 21.17 16.25
CA VAL A 19 -1.50 20.91 15.75
C VAL A 19 -0.56 20.48 16.89
N SER A 20 -0.71 21.05 18.10
CA SER A 20 0.11 20.67 19.27
C SER A 20 -0.25 19.29 19.81
N GLN A 21 -1.52 18.86 19.70
CA GLN A 21 -1.92 17.50 20.09
C GLN A 21 -1.55 16.46 19.04
N CYS A 22 -1.64 16.78 17.74
CA CYS A 22 -1.06 15.93 16.71
C CYS A 22 0.48 15.77 16.85
N ALA A 23 1.18 16.83 17.25
CA ALA A 23 2.62 16.74 17.53
C ALA A 23 2.94 15.87 18.76
N LYS A 24 2.08 15.87 19.81
CA LYS A 24 2.24 14.97 20.96
C LYS A 24 1.84 13.52 20.70
N LEU A 25 0.96 13.26 19.70
CA LEU A 25 0.68 11.91 19.23
C LEU A 25 1.76 11.37 18.27
N GLY A 26 2.66 12.25 17.78
CA GLY A 26 3.80 11.91 16.94
C GLY A 26 5.08 11.54 17.69
N GLU A 27 5.10 11.60 19.03
CA GLU A 27 6.13 10.97 19.87
C GLU A 27 5.82 9.47 20.12
N SER A 28 5.31 8.76 19.15
CA SER A 28 5.68 7.37 18.94
C SER A 28 7.12 7.42 18.47
N GLU A 29 8.05 7.40 19.43
CA GLU A 29 9.44 7.04 19.17
C GLU A 29 9.42 5.91 18.16
N HIS A 30 10.18 6.08 17.13
CA HIS A 30 10.38 5.10 16.07
C HIS A 30 10.72 3.76 16.73
N ASN A 31 9.72 2.94 16.91
CA ASN A 31 9.82 1.68 17.61
C ASN A 31 10.37 0.59 16.67
N ASP A 32 11.44 0.88 15.93
CA ASP A 32 12.25 -0.19 15.34
C ASP A 32 12.83 -1.08 16.47
N GLU A 33 13.21 -0.50 17.59
CA GLU A 33 13.62 -1.23 18.79
C GLU A 33 12.44 -1.98 19.45
N ALA A 34 11.25 -1.40 19.53
CA ALA A 34 10.09 -2.08 20.09
C ALA A 34 9.54 -3.16 19.14
N THR A 35 9.60 -2.97 17.83
CA THR A 35 9.28 -4.01 16.85
C THR A 35 10.30 -5.14 16.94
N HIS A 36 11.59 -4.82 17.07
CA HIS A 36 12.65 -5.80 17.29
C HIS A 36 12.55 -6.48 18.67
N GLU A 37 12.17 -5.76 19.71
CA GLU A 37 11.97 -6.27 21.06
C GLU A 37 10.68 -7.11 21.17
N LEU A 38 9.60 -6.75 20.44
CA LEU A 38 8.41 -7.58 20.28
C LEU A 38 8.71 -8.85 19.47
N MET A 39 9.52 -8.75 18.43
CA MET A 39 10.01 -9.92 17.69
C MET A 39 10.84 -10.86 18.57
N THR A 40 11.65 -10.35 19.47
CA THR A 40 12.48 -11.16 20.39
C THR A 40 11.68 -11.75 21.56
N LYS A 41 10.67 -11.05 22.07
CA LYS A 41 9.78 -11.52 23.14
C LYS A 41 8.68 -12.48 22.67
N ALA A 42 8.30 -12.43 21.39
CA ALA A 42 7.29 -13.32 20.81
C ALA A 42 7.74 -14.79 20.61
N ASN A 43 8.91 -15.15 21.06
CA ASN A 43 9.50 -16.49 20.91
C ASN A 43 8.87 -17.55 21.84
N SER A 44 7.78 -17.25 22.54
CA SER A 44 7.10 -18.18 23.45
C SER A 44 5.70 -18.55 22.95
N GLY A 45 5.66 -19.50 22.02
CA GLY A 45 4.43 -20.20 21.68
C GLY A 45 3.71 -19.72 20.42
N LYS A 46 2.77 -20.57 19.97
CA LYS A 46 1.99 -20.41 18.72
C LYS A 46 1.24 -19.08 18.61
N GLN A 47 0.80 -18.50 19.73
CA GLN A 47 0.09 -17.23 19.79
C GLN A 47 1.02 -16.05 19.44
N GLY A 48 2.27 -16.11 19.87
CA GLY A 48 3.28 -15.09 19.51
C GLY A 48 3.59 -15.07 18.01
N LEU A 49 3.68 -16.24 17.37
CA LEU A 49 3.89 -16.34 15.92
C LEU A 49 2.70 -15.79 15.11
N ILE A 50 1.47 -16.01 15.58
CA ILE A 50 0.27 -15.46 14.94
C ILE A 50 0.28 -13.94 15.00
N GLU A 51 0.59 -13.37 16.17
CA GLU A 51 0.63 -11.90 16.30
C GLU A 51 1.79 -11.29 15.50
N GLN A 52 2.96 -11.92 15.50
CA GLN A 52 4.08 -11.53 14.65
C GLN A 52 3.71 -11.54 13.16
N GLY A 53 3.10 -12.62 12.70
CA GLY A 53 2.63 -12.72 11.30
C GLY A 53 1.59 -11.67 10.96
N LYS A 54 0.72 -11.32 11.90
CA LYS A 54 -0.25 -10.23 11.74
C LYS A 54 0.41 -8.87 11.62
N GLN A 55 1.44 -8.59 12.42
CA GLN A 55 2.21 -7.35 12.33
C GLN A 55 2.93 -7.23 10.98
N ILE A 56 3.61 -8.29 10.54
CA ILE A 56 4.26 -8.35 9.22
C ILE A 56 3.21 -8.12 8.12
N PHE A 57 2.12 -8.89 8.12
CA PHE A 57 1.07 -8.79 7.12
C PHE A 57 0.47 -7.38 7.00
N ARG A 58 0.28 -6.70 8.14
CA ARG A 58 -0.38 -5.38 8.19
C ARG A 58 0.56 -4.22 7.89
N PHE A 59 1.84 -4.31 8.29
CA PHE A 59 2.70 -3.13 8.40
C PHE A 59 4.09 -3.28 7.82
N ASP A 60 4.50 -4.47 7.37
CA ASP A 60 5.80 -4.65 6.73
C ASP A 60 5.69 -4.40 5.22
N ALA A 61 6.45 -3.43 4.74
CA ALA A 61 6.58 -3.09 3.33
C ALA A 61 7.79 -3.76 2.66
N PHE A 62 8.56 -4.55 3.40
CA PHE A 62 9.73 -5.29 2.89
C PHE A 62 10.77 -4.42 2.18
N GLY A 63 10.81 -3.11 2.47
CA GLY A 63 11.72 -2.16 1.83
C GLY A 63 11.33 -1.73 0.41
N ASP A 64 10.06 -1.86 0.04
CA ASP A 64 9.52 -1.53 -1.28
C ASP A 64 9.35 -0.01 -1.53
N GLU A 65 9.66 0.84 -0.54
CA GLU A 65 9.58 2.30 -0.67
C GLU A 65 10.46 2.83 -1.81
N GLY A 66 11.55 2.12 -2.12
CA GLY A 66 12.41 2.45 -3.27
C GLY A 66 11.67 2.39 -4.60
N PHE A 67 10.70 1.51 -4.73
CA PHE A 67 9.84 1.41 -5.91
C PHE A 67 8.67 2.40 -5.83
N TRP A 68 7.85 2.33 -4.79
CA TRP A 68 6.60 3.12 -4.72
C TRP A 68 6.83 4.62 -4.58
N SER A 69 7.84 5.01 -3.81
CA SER A 69 8.20 6.43 -3.64
C SER A 69 9.43 6.82 -4.48
N GLY A 70 10.47 5.97 -4.49
CA GLY A 70 11.70 6.30 -5.19
C GLY A 70 11.58 6.29 -6.71
N LEU A 71 10.89 5.31 -7.29
CA LEU A 71 10.70 5.20 -8.74
C LEU A 71 9.38 5.83 -9.20
N LEU A 72 8.26 5.48 -8.56
CA LEU A 72 6.93 5.87 -9.00
C LEU A 72 6.45 7.20 -8.44
N HIS A 73 7.11 7.75 -7.42
CA HIS A 73 6.76 9.03 -6.78
C HIS A 73 5.31 9.07 -6.24
N ILE A 74 4.76 7.94 -5.81
CA ILE A 74 3.36 7.88 -5.33
C ILE A 74 3.16 8.71 -4.06
N ASP A 75 4.18 8.81 -3.18
CA ASP A 75 4.16 9.72 -2.04
C ASP A 75 3.96 11.18 -2.47
N LYS A 76 4.60 11.60 -3.57
CA LYS A 76 4.46 12.96 -4.13
C LYS A 76 3.10 13.16 -4.78
N ALA A 77 2.55 12.12 -5.43
CA ALA A 77 1.17 12.15 -5.94
C ALA A 77 0.16 12.29 -4.79
N ILE A 78 0.37 11.61 -3.65
CA ILE A 78 -0.47 11.72 -2.47
C ILE A 78 -0.44 13.14 -1.91
N LEU A 79 0.75 13.73 -1.75
CA LEU A 79 0.94 15.08 -1.22
C LEU A 79 0.26 16.15 -2.11
N GLY A 80 0.35 16.02 -3.42
CA GLY A 80 -0.08 17.04 -4.35
C GLY A 80 0.78 18.31 -4.31
N THR A 81 0.60 19.19 -5.27
CA THR A 81 1.37 20.44 -5.40
C THR A 81 1.29 21.34 -4.16
N ALA A 82 0.14 21.36 -3.49
CA ALA A 82 -0.07 22.16 -2.30
C ALA A 82 0.81 21.75 -1.09
N ASN A 83 1.28 20.48 -1.06
CA ASN A 83 2.05 19.91 0.05
C ASN A 83 3.44 19.42 -0.39
N GLY A 84 3.99 19.98 -1.48
CA GLY A 84 5.35 19.65 -1.92
C GLY A 84 5.47 18.43 -2.84
N GLY A 85 4.35 17.93 -3.35
CA GLY A 85 4.28 16.91 -4.39
C GLY A 85 3.87 17.48 -5.76
N PHE A 86 3.16 16.67 -6.55
CA PHE A 86 2.63 17.06 -7.85
C PHE A 86 1.14 16.72 -7.99
N GLY A 87 0.47 17.33 -9.00
CA GLY A 87 -0.95 17.10 -9.23
C GLY A 87 -1.85 17.67 -8.14
N ALA A 88 -3.08 17.21 -8.09
CA ALA A 88 -4.09 17.68 -7.14
C ALA A 88 -3.91 17.13 -5.72
N GLY A 89 -3.09 16.09 -5.54
CA GLY A 89 -3.04 15.30 -4.32
C GLY A 89 -4.12 14.22 -4.26
N VAL A 90 -3.94 13.25 -3.38
CA VAL A 90 -4.91 12.16 -3.17
C VAL A 90 -5.66 12.40 -1.88
N SER A 91 -6.93 12.80 -1.99
CA SER A 91 -7.82 12.93 -0.83
C SER A 91 -8.29 11.55 -0.34
N PRO A 92 -8.78 11.41 0.91
CA PRO A 92 -9.41 10.18 1.37
C PRO A 92 -10.53 9.69 0.45
N ALA A 93 -11.36 10.60 -0.07
CA ALA A 93 -12.42 10.25 -1.02
C ALA A 93 -11.87 9.65 -2.31
N THR A 94 -10.78 10.21 -2.85
CA THR A 94 -10.09 9.67 -4.03
C THR A 94 -9.47 8.30 -3.72
N ALA A 95 -8.83 8.14 -2.56
CA ALA A 95 -8.25 6.89 -2.11
C ALA A 95 -9.31 5.77 -1.96
N LEU A 96 -10.46 6.09 -1.36
CA LEU A 96 -11.59 5.19 -1.25
C LEU A 96 -12.18 4.82 -2.62
N ALA A 97 -12.25 5.77 -3.55
CA ALA A 97 -12.76 5.54 -4.90
C ALA A 97 -11.90 4.58 -5.73
N VAL A 98 -10.60 4.49 -5.46
CA VAL A 98 -9.70 3.48 -6.05
C VAL A 98 -9.60 2.22 -5.20
N GLY A 99 -10.46 2.07 -4.20
CA GLY A 99 -10.63 0.86 -3.40
C GLY A 99 -9.70 0.71 -2.20
N LEU A 100 -8.90 1.72 -1.84
CA LEU A 100 -8.21 1.72 -0.56
C LEU A 100 -9.24 1.74 0.58
N LYS A 101 -8.86 1.25 1.75
CA LYS A 101 -9.73 1.11 2.92
C LYS A 101 -9.14 1.85 4.11
N VAL A 102 -10.01 2.23 5.05
CA VAL A 102 -9.61 2.87 6.31
C VAL A 102 -10.05 2.00 7.48
N ASP A 103 -9.08 1.65 8.31
CA ASP A 103 -9.29 0.93 9.56
C ASP A 103 -9.82 1.88 10.63
N VAL A 104 -11.08 1.73 11.00
CA VAL A 104 -11.72 2.57 12.02
C VAL A 104 -11.09 2.37 13.41
N GLU A 105 -10.53 1.18 13.68
CA GLU A 105 -9.90 0.89 14.98
C GLU A 105 -8.54 1.58 15.16
N ALA A 106 -7.94 2.07 14.06
CA ALA A 106 -6.74 2.89 14.09
C ALA A 106 -7.03 4.40 14.27
N LEU A 107 -8.30 4.81 14.20
CA LEU A 107 -8.69 6.20 14.35
C LEU A 107 -8.86 6.56 15.83
N THR A 108 -8.40 7.76 16.22
CA THR A 108 -8.72 8.29 17.55
C THR A 108 -10.17 8.78 17.63
N PRO A 109 -10.77 8.86 18.84
CA PRO A 109 -12.11 9.41 19.02
C PRO A 109 -12.29 10.81 18.42
N GLU A 110 -11.25 11.65 18.48
CA GLU A 110 -11.26 13.02 17.95
C GLU A 110 -11.30 13.00 16.41
N VAL A 111 -10.58 12.08 15.77
CA VAL A 111 -10.60 11.92 14.31
C VAL A 111 -11.97 11.41 13.86
N ILE A 112 -12.54 10.43 14.56
CA ILE A 112 -13.90 9.93 14.30
C ILE A 112 -14.94 11.07 14.42
N ALA A 113 -14.88 11.85 15.50
CA ALA A 113 -15.74 13.01 15.69
C ALA A 113 -15.54 14.08 14.61
N GLY A 114 -14.28 14.33 14.23
CA GLY A 114 -13.92 15.27 13.18
C GLY A 114 -14.47 14.87 11.79
N ILE A 115 -14.39 13.60 11.44
CA ILE A 115 -14.98 13.07 10.18
C ILE A 115 -16.50 13.17 10.24
N THR A 116 -17.11 12.77 11.35
CA THR A 116 -18.57 12.77 11.52
C THR A 116 -19.15 14.17 11.45
N SER A 117 -18.47 15.17 12.02
CA SER A 117 -18.89 16.58 11.99
C SER A 117 -18.53 17.32 10.69
N GLY A 118 -17.73 16.72 9.80
CA GLY A 118 -17.17 17.37 8.61
C GLY A 118 -16.01 18.34 8.90
N ALA A 119 -15.51 18.40 10.14
CA ALA A 119 -14.34 19.20 10.49
C ALA A 119 -13.06 18.63 9.87
N ILE A 120 -12.97 17.30 9.71
CA ILE A 120 -11.97 16.61 8.90
C ILE A 120 -12.60 16.31 7.55
N ARG A 121 -12.06 16.94 6.52
CA ARG A 121 -12.61 16.86 5.16
C ARG A 121 -12.03 15.64 4.44
N LEU A 122 -12.92 14.79 3.93
CA LEU A 122 -12.51 13.61 3.14
C LEU A 122 -12.12 13.98 1.70
N ASP A 123 -12.34 15.20 1.26
CA ASP A 123 -11.91 15.73 -0.04
C ASP A 123 -10.57 16.50 0.02
N ASP A 124 -9.89 16.53 1.17
CA ASP A 124 -8.61 17.21 1.38
C ASP A 124 -7.45 16.20 1.40
N PRO A 125 -6.45 16.33 0.53
CA PRO A 125 -5.25 15.46 0.56
C PRO A 125 -4.49 15.48 1.89
N ALA A 126 -4.51 16.58 2.64
CA ALA A 126 -3.88 16.63 3.96
C ALA A 126 -4.52 15.63 4.95
N SER A 127 -5.81 15.32 4.78
CA SER A 127 -6.48 14.29 5.58
C SER A 127 -5.95 12.89 5.28
N THR A 128 -5.55 12.59 4.05
CA THR A 128 -4.91 11.31 3.69
C THR A 128 -3.56 11.16 4.40
N VAL A 129 -2.75 12.21 4.41
CA VAL A 129 -1.46 12.22 5.13
C VAL A 129 -1.65 11.99 6.63
N ALA A 130 -2.69 12.60 7.22
CA ALA A 130 -3.04 12.37 8.64
C ALA A 130 -3.47 10.92 8.91
N LEU A 131 -4.26 10.30 8.02
CA LEU A 131 -4.66 8.89 8.12
C LEU A 131 -3.48 7.93 7.96
N LEU A 132 -2.54 8.22 7.05
CA LEU A 132 -1.30 7.46 6.90
C LEU A 132 -0.45 7.50 8.18
N ARG A 133 -0.36 8.66 8.84
CA ARG A 133 0.37 8.82 10.12
C ARG A 133 -0.22 7.96 11.24
N LEU A 134 -1.52 7.74 11.23
CA LEU A 134 -2.20 6.86 12.18
C LEU A 134 -2.10 5.38 11.80
N ASN A 135 -1.45 5.02 10.69
CA ASN A 135 -1.50 3.69 10.08
C ASN A 135 -2.95 3.22 9.83
N ALA A 136 -3.86 4.14 9.58
CA ALA A 136 -5.27 3.85 9.36
C ALA A 136 -5.59 3.47 7.91
N VAL A 137 -4.74 3.83 6.94
CA VAL A 137 -4.92 3.42 5.55
C VAL A 137 -4.46 1.97 5.42
N VAL A 138 -5.40 1.07 5.17
CA VAL A 138 -5.15 -0.38 5.11
C VAL A 138 -4.20 -0.70 3.97
N GLY A 139 -3.07 -1.31 4.33
CA GLY A 139 -2.09 -1.79 3.36
C GLY A 139 -1.16 -0.74 2.78
N VAL A 140 -1.18 0.49 3.30
CA VAL A 140 -0.23 1.55 2.92
C VAL A 140 0.51 2.03 4.16
N LYS A 141 1.83 1.86 4.18
CA LYS A 141 2.71 2.31 5.25
C LYS A 141 3.33 3.65 4.88
N GLY A 142 3.05 4.70 5.66
CA GLY A 142 3.71 5.99 5.53
C GLY A 142 4.95 6.08 6.43
N ASN A 143 6.05 6.58 5.91
CA ASN A 143 7.26 6.92 6.65
C ASN A 143 7.37 8.44 6.78
N PHE A 144 7.61 8.93 7.99
CA PHE A 144 7.60 10.35 8.32
C PHE A 144 8.92 10.76 8.97
N ASP A 145 9.37 11.97 8.68
CA ASP A 145 10.52 12.56 9.37
C ASP A 145 10.12 13.13 10.73
N GLN A 146 11.12 13.66 11.46
CA GLN A 146 10.93 14.25 12.79
C GLN A 146 10.02 15.49 12.78
N SER A 147 9.86 16.17 11.65
CA SER A 147 8.93 17.29 11.50
C SER A 147 7.49 16.81 11.25
N GLY A 148 7.32 15.51 10.99
CA GLY A 148 6.06 14.89 10.60
C GLY A 148 5.74 15.04 9.11
N ALA A 149 6.72 15.36 8.26
CA ALA A 149 6.52 15.36 6.82
C ALA A 149 6.62 13.94 6.26
N LEU A 150 5.71 13.59 5.34
CA LEU A 150 5.74 12.30 4.64
C LEU A 150 6.99 12.24 3.75
N GLN A 151 7.82 11.22 3.97
CA GLN A 151 9.05 11.00 3.22
C GLN A 151 8.92 9.92 2.15
N SER A 152 8.18 8.87 2.47
CA SER A 152 7.93 7.77 1.55
C SER A 152 6.68 7.00 1.96
N ILE A 153 6.19 6.19 1.04
CA ILE A 153 5.19 5.15 1.33
C ILE A 153 5.70 3.80 0.85
N GLY A 154 5.29 2.75 1.54
CA GLY A 154 5.39 1.38 1.10
C GLY A 154 4.04 0.69 1.12
N ILE A 155 3.94 -0.43 0.40
CA ILE A 155 2.73 -1.23 0.30
C ILE A 155 2.91 -2.50 1.13
N THR A 156 1.87 -2.97 1.79
CA THR A 156 1.90 -4.19 2.58
C THR A 156 0.95 -5.24 2.01
N CYS A 157 1.09 -6.50 2.41
CA CYS A 157 0.20 -7.59 1.99
C CYS A 157 -1.29 -7.25 2.21
N ALA A 158 -1.59 -6.42 3.21
CA ALA A 158 -2.93 -6.01 3.55
C ALA A 158 -3.61 -5.14 2.48
N SER A 159 -2.88 -4.50 1.56
CA SER A 159 -3.48 -3.75 0.45
C SER A 159 -4.43 -4.60 -0.38
N CYS A 160 -3.94 -5.78 -0.79
CA CYS A 160 -4.69 -6.71 -1.62
C CYS A 160 -5.54 -7.69 -0.80
N HIS A 161 -5.08 -8.06 0.40
CA HIS A 161 -5.65 -9.15 1.19
C HIS A 161 -6.28 -8.69 2.52
N SER A 162 -6.72 -7.43 2.61
CA SER A 162 -7.61 -6.94 3.67
C SER A 162 -8.68 -6.04 3.09
N THR A 163 -9.87 -6.12 3.65
CA THR A 163 -10.95 -5.17 3.45
C THR A 163 -11.46 -4.67 4.81
N VAL A 164 -12.59 -3.98 4.83
CA VAL A 164 -13.26 -3.55 6.05
C VAL A 164 -14.73 -3.91 6.00
N ASP A 165 -15.39 -3.96 7.17
CA ASP A 165 -16.79 -4.32 7.33
C ASP A 165 -17.77 -3.17 7.03
N ASN A 166 -17.27 -2.01 6.61
CA ASN A 166 -18.04 -0.79 6.35
C ASN A 166 -18.89 -0.31 7.56
N SER A 167 -18.53 -0.70 8.78
CA SER A 167 -19.33 -0.39 9.99
C SER A 167 -19.42 1.10 10.32
N PHE A 168 -18.54 1.93 9.76
CA PHE A 168 -18.56 3.39 9.92
C PHE A 168 -19.11 4.09 8.68
N ALA A 169 -18.57 3.79 7.50
CA ALA A 169 -18.99 4.28 6.20
C ALA A 169 -18.45 3.33 5.11
N GLU A 170 -18.88 3.52 3.86
CA GLU A 170 -18.35 2.74 2.74
C GLU A 170 -16.82 2.89 2.65
N GLY A 171 -16.11 1.77 2.68
CA GLY A 171 -14.66 1.71 2.70
C GLY A 171 -14.00 2.07 4.04
N ILE A 172 -14.78 2.37 5.08
CA ILE A 172 -14.31 2.71 6.43
C ILE A 172 -14.98 1.79 7.46
N GLY A 173 -14.21 0.99 8.19
CA GLY A 173 -14.74 0.05 9.16
C GLY A 173 -13.64 -0.77 9.82
N LYS A 174 -14.03 -1.83 10.52
CA LYS A 174 -13.08 -2.77 11.14
C LYS A 174 -12.43 -3.64 10.08
N ARG A 175 -11.14 -3.87 10.24
CA ARG A 175 -10.37 -4.68 9.29
C ARG A 175 -10.80 -6.14 9.29
N LEU A 176 -10.84 -6.68 8.09
CA LEU A 176 -11.08 -8.09 7.79
C LEU A 176 -9.83 -8.63 7.08
N ASP A 177 -8.80 -8.99 7.85
CA ASP A 177 -7.55 -9.52 7.31
C ASP A 177 -7.78 -10.89 6.65
N GLY A 178 -7.08 -11.13 5.54
CA GLY A 178 -7.23 -12.31 4.72
C GLY A 178 -8.36 -12.23 3.70
N TRP A 179 -9.30 -11.29 3.82
CA TRP A 179 -10.34 -11.06 2.83
C TRP A 179 -9.78 -10.30 1.62
N PRO A 180 -10.09 -10.73 0.39
CA PRO A 180 -9.60 -10.04 -0.80
C PRO A 180 -10.20 -8.65 -0.92
N ASN A 181 -9.37 -7.65 -1.17
CA ASN A 181 -9.85 -6.30 -1.49
C ASN A 181 -10.32 -6.25 -2.95
N ARG A 182 -11.60 -6.51 -3.17
CA ARG A 182 -12.21 -6.57 -4.50
C ARG A 182 -12.47 -5.20 -5.12
N ASP A 183 -12.30 -4.13 -4.35
CA ASP A 183 -12.45 -2.75 -4.82
C ASP A 183 -11.12 -2.13 -5.24
N LEU A 184 -9.99 -2.70 -4.81
CA LEU A 184 -8.66 -2.15 -5.05
C LEU A 184 -8.34 -2.10 -6.55
N ASN A 185 -8.13 -0.92 -7.07
CA ASN A 185 -7.73 -0.69 -8.46
C ASN A 185 -6.23 -0.35 -8.54
N VAL A 186 -5.39 -1.40 -8.56
CA VAL A 186 -3.93 -1.26 -8.58
C VAL A 186 -3.47 -0.50 -9.84
N GLY A 187 -4.12 -0.75 -10.98
CA GLY A 187 -3.80 -0.04 -12.22
C GLY A 187 -4.01 1.47 -12.11
N ALA A 188 -5.12 1.90 -11.49
CA ALA A 188 -5.38 3.31 -11.25
C ALA A 188 -4.36 3.93 -10.27
N ILE A 189 -3.93 3.17 -9.24
CA ILE A 189 -2.92 3.63 -8.28
C ILE A 189 -1.56 3.82 -8.97
N ILE A 190 -1.09 2.84 -9.75
CA ILE A 190 0.17 2.95 -10.50
C ILE A 190 0.10 4.11 -11.49
N SER A 191 -1.05 4.35 -12.10
CA SER A 191 -1.25 5.45 -13.06
C SER A 191 -1.13 6.86 -12.46
N LEU A 192 -1.08 6.99 -11.12
CA LEU A 192 -0.80 8.27 -10.45
C LEU A 192 0.66 8.73 -10.62
N THR A 193 1.57 7.83 -11.00
CA THR A 193 2.98 8.17 -11.20
C THR A 193 3.16 9.25 -12.28
N ASP A 194 4.11 10.15 -12.06
CA ASP A 194 4.67 11.05 -13.07
C ASP A 194 5.87 10.43 -13.81
N ASN A 195 6.29 9.23 -13.43
CA ASN A 195 7.48 8.53 -13.93
C ASN A 195 7.15 7.10 -14.37
N ALA A 196 6.29 6.92 -15.35
CA ALA A 196 5.89 5.60 -15.85
C ALA A 196 6.89 5.00 -16.87
N GLN A 197 7.78 5.82 -17.45
CA GLN A 197 8.70 5.39 -18.50
C GLN A 197 9.59 4.19 -18.12
N PRO A 198 10.19 4.10 -16.91
CA PRO A 198 11.00 2.93 -16.55
C PRO A 198 10.23 1.61 -16.58
N ILE A 199 8.95 1.61 -16.23
CA ILE A 199 8.11 0.40 -16.35
C ILE A 199 7.81 0.11 -17.82
N ALA A 200 7.53 1.13 -18.62
CA ALA A 200 7.28 0.97 -20.04
C ALA A 200 8.50 0.39 -20.76
N ASP A 201 9.70 0.88 -20.45
CA ASP A 201 10.97 0.40 -21.00
C ASP A 201 11.21 -1.07 -20.61
N MET A 202 11.02 -1.42 -19.34
CA MET A 202 11.15 -2.80 -18.85
C MET A 202 10.21 -3.77 -19.60
N LEU A 203 9.02 -3.31 -19.96
CA LEU A 203 8.00 -4.10 -20.64
C LEU A 203 8.06 -3.99 -22.17
N HIS A 204 9.01 -3.21 -22.72
CA HIS A 204 9.16 -2.95 -24.17
C HIS A 204 7.91 -2.38 -24.83
N VAL A 205 7.20 -1.53 -24.13
CA VAL A 205 6.00 -0.83 -24.64
C VAL A 205 6.17 0.69 -24.53
N SER A 206 5.31 1.45 -25.21
CA SER A 206 5.25 2.88 -24.97
C SER A 206 4.57 3.21 -23.64
N GLU A 207 4.88 4.35 -23.04
CA GLU A 207 4.19 4.82 -21.84
C GLU A 207 2.66 4.93 -22.06
N ALA A 208 2.23 5.36 -23.24
CA ALA A 208 0.81 5.41 -23.61
C ALA A 208 0.18 4.01 -23.55
N THR A 209 0.82 3.00 -24.14
CA THR A 209 0.36 1.61 -24.10
C THR A 209 0.31 1.08 -22.65
N LEU A 210 1.33 1.39 -21.83
CA LEU A 210 1.33 1.01 -20.42
C LEU A 210 0.11 1.61 -19.69
N ARG A 211 -0.14 2.90 -19.83
CA ARG A 211 -1.28 3.58 -19.20
C ARG A 211 -2.64 3.04 -19.69
N ASP A 212 -2.76 2.76 -20.97
CA ASP A 212 -3.97 2.12 -21.52
C ASP A 212 -4.23 0.76 -20.86
N VAL A 213 -3.21 -0.09 -20.74
CA VAL A 213 -3.35 -1.40 -20.11
C VAL A 213 -3.66 -1.29 -18.62
N LEU A 214 -2.99 -0.39 -17.88
CA LEU A 214 -3.28 -0.15 -16.47
C LEU A 214 -4.75 0.27 -16.26
N SER A 215 -5.32 1.04 -17.18
CA SER A 215 -6.72 1.47 -17.12
C SER A 215 -7.71 0.32 -17.28
N LEU A 216 -7.31 -0.77 -17.95
CA LEU A 216 -8.14 -1.95 -18.19
C LEU A 216 -8.15 -2.96 -17.04
N TRP A 217 -7.20 -2.89 -16.09
CA TRP A 217 -7.18 -3.86 -14.99
C TRP A 217 -8.47 -3.80 -14.16
N GLY A 218 -8.87 -2.62 -13.75
CA GLY A 218 -10.08 -2.40 -12.97
C GLY A 218 -10.00 -2.94 -11.53
N PRO A 219 -11.10 -2.80 -10.77
CA PRO A 219 -11.14 -3.15 -9.35
C PRO A 219 -10.93 -4.64 -9.07
N GLY A 220 -10.21 -4.95 -8.01
CA GLY A 220 -9.99 -6.28 -7.47
C GLY A 220 -9.18 -7.23 -8.33
N LYS A 221 -8.44 -6.71 -9.30
CA LYS A 221 -7.66 -7.50 -10.25
C LYS A 221 -6.20 -7.09 -10.25
N PHE A 222 -5.33 -8.09 -10.48
CA PHE A 222 -3.90 -7.91 -10.64
C PHE A 222 -3.33 -8.98 -11.60
N PRO A 223 -2.39 -8.64 -12.49
CA PRO A 223 -1.86 -9.61 -13.47
C PRO A 223 -0.66 -10.41 -12.96
N ALA A 224 -0.61 -10.78 -11.71
CA ALA A 224 0.42 -11.59 -11.02
C ALA A 224 1.53 -12.18 -11.94
N ILE A 225 1.62 -13.52 -12.08
CA ILE A 225 2.62 -14.20 -12.95
C ILE A 225 2.61 -13.68 -14.40
N LEU A 226 1.45 -13.27 -14.90
CA LEU A 226 1.30 -12.88 -16.31
C LEU A 226 2.05 -11.59 -16.65
N PHE A 227 2.45 -10.82 -15.64
CA PHE A 227 3.32 -9.67 -15.84
C PHE A 227 4.71 -10.08 -16.31
N MET A 228 5.20 -11.24 -15.89
CA MET A 228 6.53 -11.74 -16.19
C MET A 228 6.68 -12.34 -17.59
N ASP A 229 5.59 -12.78 -18.19
CA ASP A 229 5.57 -13.31 -19.54
C ASP A 229 5.05 -12.31 -20.59
N GLY A 230 4.78 -11.07 -20.16
CA GLY A 230 4.25 -10.01 -21.03
C GLY A 230 2.79 -10.15 -21.40
N LYS A 231 2.07 -11.19 -20.95
CA LYS A 231 0.65 -11.44 -21.32
C LYS A 231 -0.33 -10.48 -20.67
N ALA A 232 0.10 -9.69 -19.70
CA ALA A 232 -0.69 -8.56 -19.20
C ALA A 232 -1.03 -7.58 -20.34
N PHE A 233 -0.20 -7.55 -21.40
CA PHE A 233 -0.34 -6.68 -22.57
C PHE A 233 -0.70 -7.52 -23.81
N ARG A 234 -1.91 -8.04 -23.86
CA ARG A 234 -2.34 -8.89 -24.97
C ARG A 234 -2.51 -8.09 -26.27
N PRO A 235 -2.08 -8.66 -27.42
CA PRO A 235 -2.23 -7.99 -28.72
C PRO A 235 -3.68 -7.71 -29.15
N ASP A 236 -4.65 -8.45 -28.60
CA ASP A 236 -6.07 -8.28 -28.87
C ASP A 236 -6.74 -7.19 -28.01
N GLY A 237 -5.97 -6.43 -27.24
CA GLY A 237 -6.47 -5.38 -26.36
C GLY A 237 -7.19 -5.89 -25.11
N GLN A 238 -7.17 -7.22 -24.86
CA GLN A 238 -7.71 -7.79 -23.64
C GLN A 238 -6.67 -7.83 -22.55
N ILE A 239 -7.10 -7.83 -21.28
CA ILE A 239 -6.20 -7.98 -20.13
C ILE A 239 -6.17 -9.42 -19.65
N ALA A 240 -5.05 -9.81 -19.04
CA ALA A 240 -4.89 -11.09 -18.38
C ALA A 240 -4.88 -10.97 -16.84
N ALA A 241 -5.42 -9.89 -16.29
CA ALA A 241 -5.50 -9.66 -14.85
C ALA A 241 -6.51 -10.62 -14.20
N ASN A 242 -6.12 -11.20 -13.07
CA ASN A 242 -6.91 -12.13 -12.29
C ASN A 242 -7.52 -11.44 -11.06
N LEU A 243 -8.61 -11.97 -10.55
CA LEU A 243 -9.17 -11.52 -9.29
C LEU A 243 -8.20 -11.81 -8.15
N ILE A 244 -7.98 -10.83 -7.28
CA ILE A 244 -7.23 -10.97 -6.04
C ILE A 244 -7.86 -12.09 -5.20
N PRO A 245 -7.14 -13.16 -4.84
CA PRO A 245 -7.69 -14.28 -4.09
C PRO A 245 -7.83 -13.96 -2.59
N ALA A 246 -8.61 -14.78 -1.88
CA ALA A 246 -8.61 -14.78 -0.42
C ALA A 246 -7.28 -15.32 0.10
N ALA A 247 -6.80 -14.76 1.23
CA ALA A 247 -5.64 -15.23 1.97
C ALA A 247 -6.02 -15.85 3.34
N PHE A 248 -7.22 -16.42 3.45
CA PHE A 248 -7.70 -17.18 4.61
C PHE A 248 -8.09 -18.60 4.20
N GLY A 249 -8.20 -19.49 5.20
CA GLY A 249 -8.60 -20.89 4.97
C GLY A 249 -7.52 -21.74 4.29
N LEU A 250 -6.27 -21.30 4.28
CA LEU A 250 -5.16 -21.92 3.54
C LEU A 250 -4.42 -22.99 4.37
N LYS A 251 -4.83 -23.24 5.62
CA LYS A 251 -4.20 -24.25 6.46
C LYS A 251 -4.37 -25.64 5.84
N GLY A 252 -3.24 -26.33 5.62
CA GLY A 252 -3.22 -27.68 5.04
C GLY A 252 -3.39 -27.70 3.51
N ILE A 253 -3.26 -26.55 2.85
CA ILE A 253 -3.19 -26.45 1.39
C ILE A 253 -1.72 -26.40 0.99
N ASP A 254 -1.27 -27.43 0.27
CA ASP A 254 0.13 -27.56 -0.14
C ASP A 254 0.47 -26.66 -1.36
N LEU A 255 -0.47 -26.55 -2.31
CA LEU A 255 -0.31 -25.70 -3.49
C LEU A 255 -1.46 -24.72 -3.58
N THR A 256 -1.16 -23.45 -3.80
CA THR A 256 -2.13 -22.37 -3.83
C THR A 256 -2.22 -21.71 -5.20
N THR A 257 -3.20 -20.84 -5.36
CA THR A 257 -3.65 -20.21 -6.60
C THR A 257 -4.22 -21.21 -7.62
N TYR A 258 -4.85 -20.73 -8.69
CA TYR A 258 -5.40 -21.56 -9.76
C TYR A 258 -4.31 -22.30 -10.56
N THR A 259 -3.06 -21.83 -10.49
CA THR A 259 -1.93 -22.44 -11.21
C THR A 259 -1.35 -23.64 -10.48
N GLY A 260 -1.54 -23.76 -9.15
CA GLY A 260 -0.85 -24.75 -8.34
C GLY A 260 0.68 -24.59 -8.38
N TRP A 261 1.18 -23.39 -8.64
CA TRP A 261 2.60 -23.13 -8.90
C TRP A 261 3.48 -23.29 -7.65
N GLY A 262 2.99 -22.89 -6.49
CA GLY A 262 3.72 -22.94 -5.23
C GLY A 262 2.81 -22.93 -4.00
N ASP A 263 3.41 -23.15 -2.85
CA ASP A 263 2.78 -23.02 -1.54
C ASP A 263 2.62 -21.54 -1.11
N ILE A 264 2.12 -21.33 0.10
CA ILE A 264 1.94 -19.97 0.65
C ILE A 264 3.29 -19.27 0.83
N SER A 265 4.33 -19.99 1.28
CA SER A 265 5.65 -19.42 1.51
C SER A 265 6.29 -18.94 0.22
N TYR A 266 6.15 -19.76 -0.84
CA TYR A 266 6.57 -19.38 -2.19
C TYR A 266 5.89 -18.08 -2.67
N TRP A 267 4.56 -18.02 -2.55
CA TRP A 267 3.81 -16.83 -2.99
C TRP A 267 4.10 -15.60 -2.16
N ASN A 268 4.35 -15.75 -0.85
CA ASN A 268 4.76 -14.62 -0.02
C ASN A 268 6.10 -14.04 -0.50
N ALA A 269 7.08 -14.91 -0.78
CA ALA A 269 8.37 -14.47 -1.31
C ALA A 269 8.25 -13.88 -2.72
N PHE A 270 7.46 -14.50 -3.61
CA PHE A 270 7.18 -13.99 -4.95
C PHE A 270 6.59 -12.59 -4.92
N VAL A 271 5.50 -12.39 -4.17
CA VAL A 271 4.79 -11.11 -4.09
C VAL A 271 5.67 -10.04 -3.44
N ALA A 272 6.30 -10.34 -2.31
CA ALA A 272 7.15 -9.37 -1.61
C ALA A 272 8.29 -8.86 -2.48
N ASN A 273 8.93 -9.73 -3.27
CA ASN A 273 10.10 -9.36 -4.08
C ASN A 273 9.76 -8.88 -5.49
N LEU A 274 8.77 -9.49 -6.15
CA LEU A 274 8.54 -9.24 -7.58
C LEU A 274 7.32 -8.37 -7.87
N GLU A 275 6.32 -8.35 -7.01
CA GLU A 275 5.12 -7.54 -7.20
C GLU A 275 5.13 -6.26 -6.36
N MET A 276 5.61 -6.34 -5.12
CA MET A 276 5.79 -5.19 -4.24
C MET A 276 7.13 -4.49 -4.48
N HIS A 277 8.10 -5.20 -5.09
CA HIS A 277 9.47 -4.74 -5.31
C HIS A 277 10.24 -4.47 -4.00
N GLY A 278 10.06 -5.36 -3.04
CA GLY A 278 10.80 -5.35 -1.77
C GLY A 278 12.27 -5.76 -1.94
N LYS A 279 13.02 -5.68 -0.84
CA LYS A 279 14.47 -5.92 -0.80
C LYS A 279 14.86 -7.32 -0.33
N GLY A 280 13.98 -8.29 -0.41
CA GLY A 280 14.30 -9.67 -0.05
C GLY A 280 14.99 -10.45 -1.15
N ASN A 281 15.20 -11.74 -0.91
CA ASN A 281 15.72 -12.69 -1.89
C ASN A 281 14.60 -13.58 -2.43
N PHE A 282 14.69 -13.90 -3.72
CA PHE A 282 13.74 -14.81 -4.37
C PHE A 282 14.44 -15.58 -5.48
N SER A 283 14.19 -16.89 -5.58
CA SER A 283 14.72 -17.70 -6.65
C SER A 283 13.69 -18.73 -7.12
N ASP A 284 13.43 -18.72 -8.43
CA ASP A 284 12.64 -19.76 -9.10
C ASP A 284 13.24 -20.07 -10.48
N PRO A 285 13.97 -21.18 -10.64
CA PRO A 285 14.55 -21.56 -11.91
C PRO A 285 13.53 -21.78 -13.05
N ARG A 286 12.25 -22.01 -12.73
CA ARG A 286 11.18 -22.16 -13.74
C ARG A 286 10.92 -20.87 -14.51
N LEU A 287 11.24 -19.72 -13.91
CA LEU A 287 11.12 -18.41 -14.54
C LEU A 287 12.30 -18.11 -15.51
N ASN A 288 13.36 -18.94 -15.51
CA ASN A 288 14.49 -18.80 -16.43
C ASN A 288 14.21 -19.50 -17.77
N ASP A 289 13.10 -19.15 -18.40
CA ASP A 289 12.67 -19.65 -19.70
C ASP A 289 12.39 -18.46 -20.63
N PRO A 290 13.30 -18.12 -21.56
CA PRO A 290 13.17 -16.91 -22.38
C PRO A 290 11.99 -16.96 -23.36
N VAL A 291 11.42 -18.14 -23.60
CA VAL A 291 10.25 -18.30 -24.48
C VAL A 291 8.96 -18.07 -23.72
N LYS A 292 8.88 -18.57 -22.47
CA LYS A 292 7.69 -18.44 -21.64
C LYS A 292 7.66 -17.15 -20.84
N TYR A 293 8.81 -16.71 -20.35
CA TYR A 293 8.95 -15.60 -19.41
C TYR A 293 10.06 -14.62 -19.83
N PRO A 294 9.98 -14.03 -21.04
CA PRO A 294 11.03 -13.17 -21.56
C PRO A 294 11.36 -12.00 -20.62
N ILE A 295 10.35 -11.36 -20.03
CA ILE A 295 10.55 -10.24 -19.10
C ILE A 295 11.27 -10.70 -17.82
N ALA A 296 10.91 -11.87 -17.29
CA ALA A 296 11.58 -12.41 -16.09
C ALA A 296 13.07 -12.75 -16.36
N VAL A 297 13.38 -13.28 -17.54
CA VAL A 297 14.77 -13.60 -17.90
C VAL A 297 15.61 -12.35 -18.09
N GLU A 298 15.11 -11.38 -18.82
CA GLU A 298 15.81 -10.13 -19.10
C GLU A 298 16.08 -9.30 -17.84
N ASN A 299 15.12 -9.27 -16.91
CA ASN A 299 15.23 -8.52 -15.67
C ASN A 299 15.73 -9.37 -14.49
N HIS A 300 16.19 -10.59 -14.72
CA HIS A 300 16.72 -11.52 -13.72
C HIS A 300 15.72 -11.86 -12.57
N PHE A 301 14.42 -11.77 -12.82
CA PHE A 301 13.39 -12.07 -11.82
C PHE A 301 13.34 -13.54 -11.38
N TYR A 302 14.02 -14.41 -12.11
CA TYR A 302 14.21 -15.81 -11.70
C TYR A 302 15.23 -15.99 -10.57
N ASN A 303 16.04 -14.96 -10.25
CA ASN A 303 17.03 -14.99 -9.19
C ASN A 303 17.33 -13.56 -8.70
N VAL A 304 16.50 -13.08 -7.78
CA VAL A 304 16.64 -11.76 -7.16
C VAL A 304 17.42 -11.92 -5.86
N THR A 305 18.52 -11.18 -5.72
CA THR A 305 19.37 -11.16 -4.53
C THR A 305 19.56 -9.71 -4.13
N ASN A 306 18.63 -9.20 -3.28
CA ASN A 306 18.63 -7.82 -2.82
C ASN A 306 19.13 -7.69 -1.38
N ASP A 307 19.16 -8.80 -0.64
CA ASP A 307 19.64 -8.86 0.72
C ASP A 307 20.87 -9.79 0.78
N PRO A 308 22.08 -9.21 0.89
CA PRO A 308 23.33 -9.99 0.91
C PRO A 308 23.52 -10.77 2.22
N ASP A 309 22.74 -10.46 3.27
CA ASP A 309 22.87 -11.08 4.58
C ASP A 309 21.93 -12.29 4.76
N LEU A 310 21.08 -12.59 3.76
CA LEU A 310 20.23 -13.76 3.66
C LEU A 310 20.76 -14.72 2.59
#